data_6f211ca6698df01cb6d315cc25caf786
#
_entry.id   6f211ca6698df01cb6d315cc25caf786
#
_cell.length_a   1.000
_cell.length_b   1.000
_cell.length_c   1.000
_cell.angle_alpha   90.00
_cell.angle_beta   90.00
_cell.angle_gamma   90.00
#
_symmetry.space_group_name_H-M   'P 1'
#
loop_
_entity.id
_entity.type
_entity.pdbx_description
1 polymer ?
#
loop_
_entity_poly.entity_id
_entity_poly.type
_entity_poly.pdbx_seq_one_letter_code
_entity_poly.pdbx_strand_id
1 'polypeptide(L)'
;MRMPENFDAEVYAVVAEIPAGKVVSYKQIARLIGLPDHARRVGRALAETPAGLPCHRVVNSAGRTVPGWTRQRELLEAEGVRFKANGCADLARCGWEEIR
;
A
#
# COMPACT_ATOMS: atom_id res chain seq x y z
N MET A 1 23.64 0.54 7.40
CA MET A 1 22.82 0.35 6.23
C MET A 1 22.48 1.68 5.58
N ARG A 2 22.56 1.76 4.31
CA ARG A 2 22.25 3.01 3.64
C ARG A 2 21.00 2.90 2.81
N MET A 3 20.37 4.04 2.57
CA MET A 3 19.19 4.09 1.74
C MET A 3 19.56 3.89 0.28
N PRO A 4 18.73 3.18 -0.46
CA PRO A 4 18.93 3.09 -1.91
C PRO A 4 18.78 4.48 -2.52
N GLU A 5 19.55 4.75 -3.55
CA GLU A 5 19.46 6.01 -4.23
C GLU A 5 18.10 6.23 -4.84
N ASN A 6 17.44 5.13 -5.24
CA ASN A 6 16.15 5.22 -5.88
C ASN A 6 15.07 4.66 -4.99
N PHE A 7 15.04 5.11 -3.74
CA PHE A 7 14.05 4.60 -2.79
C PHE A 7 12.63 4.72 -3.35
N ASP A 8 12.27 5.91 -3.84
CA ASP A 8 10.92 6.11 -4.34
C ASP A 8 10.63 5.22 -5.54
N ALA A 9 11.62 5.04 -6.42
CA ALA A 9 11.42 4.18 -7.57
C ALA A 9 11.19 2.73 -7.14
N GLU A 10 11.85 2.28 -6.09
CA GLU A 10 11.62 0.93 -5.60
C GLU A 10 10.24 0.78 -5.00
N VAL A 11 9.77 1.81 -4.30
CA VAL A 11 8.41 1.79 -3.78
C VAL A 11 7.41 1.69 -4.93
N TYR A 12 7.62 2.51 -5.96
CA TYR A 12 6.69 2.51 -7.10
C TYR A 12 6.68 1.17 -7.83
N ALA A 13 7.85 0.53 -7.93
CA ALA A 13 7.92 -0.78 -8.58
C ALA A 13 7.10 -1.82 -7.82
N VAL A 14 7.15 -1.80 -6.50
CA VAL A 14 6.35 -2.72 -5.70
C VAL A 14 4.87 -2.43 -5.87
N VAL A 15 4.49 -1.15 -5.80
CA VAL A 15 3.08 -0.77 -5.90
C VAL A 15 2.51 -1.18 -7.25
N ALA A 16 3.31 -1.05 -8.30
CA ALA A 16 2.85 -1.40 -9.64
C ALA A 16 2.46 -2.87 -9.75
N GLU A 17 2.98 -3.72 -8.88
CA GLU A 17 2.70 -5.14 -8.94
C GLU A 17 1.55 -5.59 -8.07
N ILE A 18 0.98 -4.73 -7.27
CA ILE A 18 -0.14 -5.13 -6.41
C ILE A 18 -1.36 -5.41 -7.28
N PRO A 19 -1.88 -6.63 -7.26
CA PRO A 19 -3.02 -6.94 -8.13
C PRO A 19 -4.31 -6.32 -7.62
N ALA A 20 -5.24 -6.11 -8.53
CA ALA A 20 -6.56 -5.62 -8.15
C ALA A 20 -7.20 -6.58 -7.17
N GLY A 21 -7.86 -6.05 -6.16
CA GLY A 21 -8.49 -6.87 -5.13
C GLY A 21 -7.58 -7.19 -3.97
N LYS A 22 -6.33 -6.74 -4.02
CA LYS A 22 -5.38 -6.98 -2.94
C LYS A 22 -4.88 -5.66 -2.39
N VAL A 23 -4.49 -5.66 -1.12
CA VAL A 23 -3.94 -4.48 -0.47
C VAL A 23 -2.68 -4.85 0.28
N VAL A 24 -1.80 -3.87 0.47
CA VAL A 24 -0.59 -4.08 1.27
C VAL A 24 -0.44 -2.87 2.19
N SER A 25 0.32 -3.05 3.26
CA SER A 25 0.59 -1.94 4.17
C SER A 25 1.89 -1.25 3.80
N TYR A 26 2.03 -0.01 4.28
CA TYR A 26 3.29 0.72 4.11
C TYR A 26 4.45 -0.07 4.69
N LYS A 27 4.22 -0.72 5.83
CA LYS A 27 5.27 -1.47 6.49
C LYS A 27 5.70 -2.67 5.66
N GLN A 28 4.75 -3.30 5.02
CA GLN A 28 5.05 -4.45 4.18
C GLN A 28 5.90 -4.04 2.98
N ILE A 29 5.58 -2.90 2.36
CA ILE A 29 6.39 -2.39 1.26
C ILE A 29 7.81 -2.09 1.74
N ALA A 30 7.93 -1.45 2.91
CA ALA A 30 9.25 -1.15 3.45
C ALA A 30 10.06 -2.43 3.66
N ARG A 31 9.42 -3.48 4.15
CA ARG A 31 10.11 -4.75 4.32
C ARG A 31 10.56 -5.36 3.00
N LEU A 32 9.71 -5.24 2.00
CA LEU A 32 10.05 -5.79 0.69
C LEU A 32 11.28 -5.18 0.09
N ILE A 33 11.48 -3.89 0.30
CA ILE A 33 12.67 -3.24 -0.25
C ILE A 33 13.84 -3.28 0.72
N GLY A 34 13.71 -4.03 1.81
CA GLY A 34 14.84 -4.26 2.71
C GLY A 34 15.05 -3.20 3.76
N LEU A 35 14.08 -2.31 3.96
CA LEU A 35 14.22 -1.21 4.90
C LEU A 35 12.99 -1.16 5.81
N PRO A 36 12.81 -2.16 6.67
CA PRO A 36 11.55 -2.29 7.43
C PRO A 36 11.22 -1.12 8.34
N ASP A 37 12.22 -0.31 8.70
CA ASP A 37 11.97 0.82 9.58
C ASP A 37 11.57 2.07 8.82
N HIS A 38 11.35 1.97 7.51
CA HIS A 38 11.12 3.15 6.67
C HIS A 38 9.69 3.25 6.15
N ALA A 39 8.72 2.73 6.91
CA ALA A 39 7.32 2.76 6.47
C ALA A 39 6.82 4.20 6.25
N ARG A 40 7.25 5.12 7.11
CA ARG A 40 6.82 6.51 6.97
C ARG A 40 7.36 7.11 5.68
N ARG A 41 8.57 6.74 5.30
CA ARG A 41 9.15 7.22 4.06
C ARG A 41 8.40 6.66 2.86
N VAL A 42 7.91 5.41 2.96
CA VAL A 42 7.07 4.83 1.91
C VAL A 42 5.83 5.69 1.73
N GLY A 43 5.18 6.07 2.83
CA GLY A 43 4.00 6.92 2.73
C GLY A 43 4.28 8.24 2.05
N ARG A 44 5.46 8.82 2.33
CA ARG A 44 5.83 10.08 1.70
C ARG A 44 6.03 9.90 0.20
N ALA A 45 6.68 8.80 -0.20
CA ALA A 45 6.88 8.53 -1.62
C ALA A 45 5.54 8.40 -2.34
N LEU A 46 4.57 7.75 -1.69
CA LEU A 46 3.27 7.55 -2.31
C LEU A 46 2.47 8.83 -2.42
N ALA A 47 2.72 9.80 -1.55
CA ALA A 47 2.04 11.09 -1.65
C ALA A 47 2.42 11.84 -2.92
N GLU A 48 3.57 11.48 -3.52
CA GLU A 48 4.04 12.15 -4.71
C GLU A 48 4.13 11.20 -5.90
N THR A 49 3.29 10.20 -5.90
CA THR A 49 3.32 9.15 -6.91
C THR A 49 2.97 9.67 -8.29
N PRO A 50 3.66 9.20 -9.32
CA PRO A 50 3.24 9.48 -10.69
C PRO A 50 1.86 8.92 -10.96
N ALA A 51 1.14 9.54 -11.87
CA ALA A 51 -0.19 9.07 -12.22
C ALA A 51 -0.12 7.66 -12.79
N GLY A 52 -1.17 6.91 -12.56
CA GLY A 52 -1.28 5.58 -13.14
C GLY A 52 -0.91 4.43 -12.24
N LEU A 53 -0.30 4.70 -11.07
CA LEU A 53 0.01 3.63 -10.15
C LEU A 53 -1.16 3.38 -9.19
N PRO A 54 -1.40 2.13 -8.81
CA PRO A 54 -2.55 1.81 -7.96
C PRO A 54 -2.26 2.08 -6.48
N CYS A 55 -2.00 3.33 -6.15
CA CYS A 55 -1.68 3.72 -4.79
C CYS A 55 -2.82 3.48 -3.83
N HIS A 56 -4.05 3.38 -4.33
CA HIS A 56 -5.19 3.10 -3.48
C HIS A 56 -5.10 1.71 -2.85
N ARG A 57 -4.22 0.84 -3.35
CA ARG A 57 -4.05 -0.51 -2.81
C ARG A 57 -3.09 -0.56 -1.63
N VAL A 58 -2.67 0.60 -1.14
CA VAL A 58 -1.77 0.68 0.01
C VAL A 58 -2.51 1.30 1.19
N VAL A 59 -2.46 0.62 2.33
CA VAL A 59 -3.18 1.04 3.53
C VAL A 59 -2.20 0.95 4.70
N ASN A 60 -2.63 1.35 5.90
CA ASN A 60 -1.75 1.18 7.05
C ASN A 60 -1.80 -0.26 7.55
N SER A 61 -1.02 -0.58 8.57
CA SER A 61 -0.90 -1.97 9.00
C SER A 61 -2.18 -2.52 9.62
N ALA A 62 -3.11 -1.66 10.00
CA ALA A 62 -4.42 -2.08 10.49
C ALA A 62 -5.46 -2.19 9.36
N GLY A 63 -5.11 -1.80 8.15
CA GLY A 63 -6.06 -1.80 7.03
C GLY A 63 -6.77 -0.48 6.85
N ARG A 64 -6.36 0.57 7.56
CA ARG A 64 -7.04 1.85 7.49
C ARG A 64 -6.62 2.60 6.24
N THR A 65 -7.61 3.19 5.56
CA THR A 65 -7.34 3.98 4.36
C THR A 65 -6.77 5.34 4.73
N VAL A 66 -6.29 6.07 3.72
CA VAL A 66 -5.65 7.37 3.94
C VAL A 66 -6.70 8.38 4.38
N PRO A 67 -6.48 9.07 5.50
CA PRO A 67 -7.44 10.07 5.95
C PRO A 67 -7.64 11.14 4.89
N GLY A 68 -8.88 11.50 4.64
CA GLY A 68 -9.21 12.53 3.66
C GLY A 68 -9.32 12.05 2.24
N TRP A 69 -8.90 10.85 1.93
CA TRP A 69 -9.01 10.33 0.57
C TRP A 69 -10.23 9.41 0.50
N THR A 70 -11.40 10.02 0.37
CA THR A 70 -12.65 9.26 0.44
C THR A 70 -12.83 8.31 -0.73
N ARG A 71 -12.25 8.64 -1.89
CA ARG A 71 -12.39 7.75 -3.03
C ARG A 71 -11.61 6.46 -2.89
N GLN A 72 -10.65 6.39 -1.98
CA GLN A 72 -9.83 5.19 -1.85
C GLN A 72 -10.69 3.96 -1.57
N ARG A 73 -11.62 4.08 -0.63
CA ARG A 73 -12.47 2.95 -0.31
C ARG A 73 -13.34 2.55 -1.50
N GLU A 74 -13.88 3.52 -2.20
CA GLU A 74 -14.70 3.22 -3.37
C GLU A 74 -13.93 2.45 -4.42
N LEU A 75 -12.69 2.87 -4.66
CA LEU A 75 -11.85 2.19 -5.63
C LEU A 75 -11.55 0.76 -5.20
N LEU A 76 -11.28 0.56 -3.93
CA LEU A 76 -10.99 -0.77 -3.42
C LEU A 76 -12.22 -1.66 -3.46
N GLU A 77 -13.37 -1.12 -3.09
CA GLU A 77 -14.61 -1.91 -3.14
C GLU A 77 -14.94 -2.31 -4.56
N ALA A 78 -14.66 -1.43 -5.52
CA ALA A 78 -14.89 -1.77 -6.91
C ALA A 78 -13.99 -2.91 -7.37
N GLU A 79 -12.88 -3.13 -6.69
CA GLU A 79 -11.98 -4.24 -7.00
C GLU A 79 -12.27 -5.49 -6.18
N GLY A 80 -13.30 -5.46 -5.34
CA GLY A 80 -13.67 -6.62 -4.56
C GLY A 80 -13.06 -6.69 -3.17
N VAL A 81 -12.37 -5.63 -2.73
CA VAL A 81 -11.80 -5.62 -1.39
C VAL A 81 -12.91 -5.50 -0.37
N ARG A 82 -12.87 -6.34 0.65
CA ARG A 82 -13.87 -6.31 1.70
C ARG A 82 -13.43 -5.45 2.85
N PHE A 83 -14.39 -4.75 3.45
CA PHE A 83 -14.11 -3.88 4.60
C PHE A 83 -14.84 -4.42 5.82
N LYS A 84 -14.19 -4.30 6.96
CA LYS A 84 -14.78 -4.72 8.22
C LYS A 84 -15.67 -3.62 8.78
N ALA A 85 -16.44 -3.97 9.81
CA ALA A 85 -17.36 -3.02 10.41
C ALA A 85 -16.66 -1.77 10.92
N ASN A 86 -15.38 -1.89 11.31
CA ASN A 86 -14.65 -0.74 11.81
C ASN A 86 -14.09 0.16 10.71
N GLY A 87 -14.40 -0.15 9.45
CA GLY A 87 -13.96 0.68 8.32
C GLY A 87 -12.61 0.33 7.76
N CYS A 88 -11.94 -0.67 8.29
CA CYS A 88 -10.63 -1.07 7.79
C CYS A 88 -10.77 -2.17 6.75
N ALA A 89 -9.88 -2.17 5.77
CA ALA A 89 -9.82 -3.26 4.81
C ALA A 89 -9.53 -4.56 5.55
N ASP A 90 -10.15 -5.64 5.08
CA ASP A 90 -9.99 -6.94 5.72
C ASP A 90 -8.70 -7.58 5.22
N LEU A 91 -7.62 -7.33 5.93
CA LEU A 91 -6.30 -7.79 5.52
C LEU A 91 -6.17 -9.31 5.56
N ALA A 92 -6.96 -9.96 6.39
CA ALA A 92 -6.91 -11.42 6.45
C ALA A 92 -7.40 -12.03 5.15
N ARG A 93 -8.33 -11.35 4.46
CA ARG A 93 -8.87 -11.86 3.20
C ARG A 93 -8.21 -11.25 1.99
N CYS A 94 -7.88 -9.96 2.06
CA CYS A 94 -7.44 -9.22 0.89
C CYS A 94 -5.99 -8.82 0.93
N GLY A 95 -5.25 -9.19 1.96
CA GLY A 95 -3.82 -8.87 2.02
C GLY A 95 -3.05 -9.57 0.92
N TRP A 96 -2.12 -8.84 0.30
CA TRP A 96 -1.28 -9.39 -0.75
C TRP A 96 -0.12 -10.14 -0.11
N GLU A 97 -0.08 -11.43 -0.34
CA GLU A 97 0.93 -12.24 0.29
C GLU A 97 1.93 -12.81 -0.67
N GLU A 98 1.96 -12.25 -1.85
CA GLU A 98 2.82 -12.71 -2.87
C GLU A 98 4.24 -12.54 -2.57
N ILE A 99 4.59 -12.07 -1.50
CA ILE A 99 5.87 -11.66 -1.20
C ILE A 99 6.72 -12.71 -0.67
N ARG A 100 7.85 -12.80 -1.10
CA ARG A 100 8.71 -13.75 -0.59
C ARG A 100 9.98 -13.30 -0.17
#